data_4904094c56c9446574ab7c9853a1ab44
#
_entry.id   4904094c56c9446574ab7c9853a1ab44
#
_cell.length_a   1.000
_cell.length_b   1.000
_cell.length_c   1.000
_cell.angle_alpha   90.00
_cell.angle_beta   90.00
_cell.angle_gamma   90.00
#
_symmetry.space_group_name_H-M   'P 1'
#
loop_
_entity.id
_entity.type
_entity.pdbx_description
1 polymer ?
#
loop_
_entity_poly.entity_id
_entity_poly.type
_entity_poly.pdbx_seq_one_letter_code
_entity_poly.pdbx_strand_id
1 'polypeptide(L)'
;MKEILSLILEKQKEKGRLLIAIDGRCGCGKSSLGAKLAESLDANLFHMDDFYLPFRDRVENWQDVPAGNMELKRFRAEVLEPASDGQEVLYRAFSCPQRRYLEEKRLPSKTVSIVEGSYSQHPFLSEFYDIKLFVTAEKSVQEARLRAREGDHYKAFEEIWIPMEELYFRHFSVENNADCIIRTDTDPSVWTWRTIIE
;
A
#
# COMPACT_ATOMS: atom_id res chain seq x y z
N MET A 1 4.51 -0.50 17.32
CA MET A 1 4.20 -1.85 16.77
C MET A 1 3.20 -2.62 17.64
N LYS A 2 3.44 -2.80 18.93
CA LYS A 2 2.53 -3.56 19.83
C LYS A 2 1.09 -3.02 19.82
N GLU A 3 0.91 -1.73 19.86
CA GLU A 3 -0.40 -1.06 19.89
C GLU A 3 -1.18 -1.23 18.58
N ILE A 4 -0.50 -1.14 17.45
CA ILE A 4 -1.13 -1.41 16.13
C ILE A 4 -1.57 -2.88 16.06
N LEU A 5 -0.74 -3.80 16.51
CA LEU A 5 -1.11 -5.21 16.60
C LEU A 5 -2.31 -5.44 17.52
N SER A 6 -2.36 -4.76 18.69
CA SER A 6 -3.50 -4.85 19.60
C SER A 6 -4.79 -4.37 18.93
N LEU A 7 -4.76 -3.21 18.26
CA LEU A 7 -5.91 -2.68 17.51
C LEU A 7 -6.39 -3.66 16.44
N ILE A 8 -5.47 -4.23 15.67
CA ILE A 8 -5.80 -5.20 14.62
C ILE A 8 -6.42 -6.46 15.22
N LEU A 9 -5.83 -7.00 16.30
CA LEU A 9 -6.33 -8.21 16.94
C LEU A 9 -7.70 -8.03 17.61
N GLU A 10 -7.96 -6.86 18.18
CA GLU A 10 -9.30 -6.51 18.71
C GLU A 10 -10.33 -6.49 17.59
N LYS A 11 -10.05 -5.76 16.51
CA LYS A 11 -10.97 -5.67 15.36
C LYS A 11 -11.16 -7.02 14.66
N GLN A 12 -10.13 -7.88 14.63
CA GLN A 12 -10.23 -9.22 14.10
C GLN A 12 -11.18 -10.12 14.94
N LYS A 13 -11.15 -9.99 16.26
CA LYS A 13 -12.09 -10.70 17.13
C LYS A 13 -13.55 -10.31 16.88
N GLU A 14 -13.81 -9.06 16.56
CA GLU A 14 -15.15 -8.55 16.27
C GLU A 14 -15.67 -8.99 14.90
N LYS A 15 -14.82 -8.92 13.87
CA LYS A 15 -15.22 -9.13 12.47
C LYS A 15 -14.90 -10.53 11.93
N GLY A 16 -13.97 -11.24 12.55
CA GLY A 16 -13.50 -12.55 12.11
C GLY A 16 -12.51 -12.48 10.94
N ARG A 17 -12.78 -11.65 9.91
CA ARG A 17 -11.91 -11.44 8.76
C ARG A 17 -11.59 -9.95 8.62
N LEU A 18 -10.34 -9.63 8.24
CA LEU A 18 -9.91 -8.25 8.06
C LEU A 18 -9.13 -8.04 6.76
N LEU A 19 -9.40 -6.92 6.11
CA LEU A 19 -8.57 -6.33 5.07
C LEU A 19 -7.95 -5.03 5.58
N ILE A 20 -6.61 -4.92 5.50
CA ILE A 20 -5.85 -3.79 6.01
C ILE A 20 -5.12 -3.13 4.84
N ALA A 21 -5.26 -1.83 4.68
CA ALA A 21 -4.49 -1.05 3.71
C ALA A 21 -3.34 -0.31 4.41
N ILE A 22 -2.15 -0.36 3.81
CA ILE A 22 -0.97 0.40 4.21
C ILE A 22 -0.55 1.28 3.04
N ASP A 23 -1.00 2.52 3.06
CA ASP A 23 -0.64 3.54 2.07
C ASP A 23 0.40 4.52 2.65
N GLY A 24 0.86 5.46 1.86
CA GLY A 24 1.79 6.50 2.31
C GLY A 24 2.96 6.71 1.36
N ARG A 25 3.84 7.61 1.74
CA ARG A 25 4.92 8.11 0.89
C ARG A 25 5.97 7.05 0.59
N CYS A 26 6.50 7.05 -0.63
CA CYS A 26 7.61 6.19 -1.03
C CYS A 26 8.83 6.41 -0.11
N GLY A 27 9.61 5.37 0.15
CA GLY A 27 10.76 5.44 1.06
C GLY A 27 10.42 5.50 2.56
N CYS A 28 9.13 5.56 2.94
CA CYS A 28 8.73 5.66 4.35
C CYS A 28 8.55 4.32 5.08
N GLY A 29 8.82 3.18 4.44
CA GLY A 29 8.86 1.88 5.12
C GLY A 29 7.55 1.09 5.10
N LYS A 30 6.61 1.37 4.19
CA LYS A 30 5.36 0.59 4.00
C LYS A 30 5.60 -0.90 3.90
N SER A 31 6.48 -1.32 2.98
CA SER A 31 6.76 -2.74 2.75
C SER A 31 7.39 -3.43 3.96
N SER A 32 8.24 -2.74 4.71
CA SER A 32 8.82 -3.26 5.96
C SER A 32 7.75 -3.42 7.05
N LEU A 33 6.81 -2.47 7.15
CA LEU A 33 5.68 -2.57 8.08
C LEU A 33 4.74 -3.70 7.66
N GLY A 34 4.37 -3.77 6.38
CA GLY A 34 3.51 -4.82 5.82
C GLY A 34 4.06 -6.21 6.07
N ALA A 35 5.35 -6.43 5.81
CA ALA A 35 6.01 -7.71 6.05
C ALA A 35 5.99 -8.12 7.53
N LYS A 36 6.32 -7.19 8.44
CA LYS A 36 6.30 -7.45 9.90
C LYS A 36 4.89 -7.76 10.42
N LEU A 37 3.88 -7.03 9.93
CA LEU A 37 2.50 -7.29 10.30
C LEU A 37 2.01 -8.62 9.74
N ALA A 38 2.35 -8.94 8.48
CA ALA A 38 1.96 -10.19 7.84
C ALA A 38 2.55 -11.41 8.57
N GLU A 39 3.82 -11.33 8.98
CA GLU A 39 4.48 -12.36 9.79
C GLU A 39 3.79 -12.51 11.17
N SER A 40 3.53 -11.40 11.86
CA SER A 40 2.97 -11.39 13.21
C SER A 40 1.52 -11.88 13.28
N LEU A 41 0.76 -11.71 12.20
CA LEU A 41 -0.68 -12.01 12.11
C LEU A 41 -0.98 -13.27 11.28
N ASP A 42 0.04 -13.94 10.76
CA ASP A 42 -0.12 -15.00 9.74
C ASP A 42 -1.04 -14.55 8.58
N ALA A 43 -0.79 -13.33 8.07
CA ALA A 43 -1.62 -12.70 7.06
C ALA A 43 -1.08 -12.90 5.64
N ASN A 44 -1.97 -12.78 4.63
CA ASN A 44 -1.54 -12.56 3.26
C ASN A 44 -1.04 -11.12 3.09
N LEU A 45 0.00 -10.94 2.27
CA LEU A 45 0.53 -9.62 1.90
C LEU A 45 0.47 -9.44 0.39
N PHE A 46 -0.22 -8.40 -0.04
CA PHE A 46 -0.38 -8.00 -1.43
C PHE A 46 0.31 -6.66 -1.68
N HIS A 47 0.96 -6.52 -2.83
CA HIS A 47 1.68 -5.31 -3.22
C HIS A 47 0.93 -4.59 -4.34
N MET A 48 0.62 -3.31 -4.13
CA MET A 48 0.04 -2.48 -5.20
C MET A 48 0.94 -2.40 -6.42
N ASP A 49 2.25 -2.44 -6.23
CA ASP A 49 3.24 -2.39 -7.32
C ASP A 49 3.15 -3.58 -8.29
N ASP A 50 2.49 -4.67 -7.92
CA ASP A 50 2.18 -5.79 -8.81
C ASP A 50 1.11 -5.42 -9.87
N PHE A 51 0.43 -4.29 -9.72
CA PHE A 51 -0.73 -3.89 -10.52
C PHE A 51 -0.53 -2.57 -11.28
N TYR A 52 0.68 -2.31 -11.73
CA TYR A 52 0.90 -1.21 -12.69
C TYR A 52 0.25 -1.49 -14.04
N LEU A 53 -0.38 -0.45 -14.62
CA LEU A 53 -0.83 -0.49 -16.00
C LEU A 53 0.37 -0.66 -16.95
N PRO A 54 0.27 -1.57 -17.94
CA PRO A 54 1.19 -1.58 -19.06
C PRO A 54 1.32 -0.19 -19.71
N PHE A 55 2.51 0.20 -20.12
CA PHE A 55 2.75 1.54 -20.66
C PHE A 55 1.82 1.91 -21.83
N ARG A 56 1.50 0.93 -22.70
CA ARG A 56 0.59 1.11 -23.84
C ARG A 56 -0.88 1.37 -23.48
N ASP A 57 -1.26 1.00 -22.25
CA ASP A 57 -2.64 1.09 -21.76
C ASP A 57 -2.85 2.35 -20.90
N ARG A 58 -1.78 3.11 -20.63
CA ARG A 58 -1.85 4.39 -19.94
C ARG A 58 -2.35 5.49 -20.85
N VAL A 59 -3.16 6.41 -20.32
CA VAL A 59 -3.56 7.63 -21.02
C VAL A 59 -2.35 8.56 -21.21
N GLU A 60 -2.41 9.47 -22.19
CA GLU A 60 -1.28 10.35 -22.53
C GLU A 60 -0.78 11.18 -21.32
N ASN A 61 -1.70 11.67 -20.52
CA ASN A 61 -1.41 12.50 -19.33
C ASN A 61 -1.54 11.72 -18.01
N TRP A 62 -1.22 10.43 -18.00
CA TRP A 62 -1.39 9.56 -16.83
C TRP A 62 -0.68 10.08 -15.55
N GLN A 63 0.37 10.89 -15.70
CA GLN A 63 1.10 11.47 -14.56
C GLN A 63 0.29 12.56 -13.82
N ASP A 64 -0.65 13.19 -14.52
CA ASP A 64 -1.54 14.22 -13.97
C ASP A 64 -2.85 13.64 -13.43
N VAL A 65 -3.03 12.32 -13.56
CA VAL A 65 -4.21 11.61 -13.08
C VAL A 65 -3.86 10.86 -11.79
N PRO A 66 -4.55 11.12 -10.66
CA PRO A 66 -4.34 10.36 -9.42
C PRO A 66 -4.45 8.85 -9.65
N ALA A 67 -3.38 8.11 -9.37
CA ALA A 67 -3.26 6.67 -9.65
C ALA A 67 -3.40 6.28 -11.15
N GLY A 68 -3.13 7.20 -12.08
CA GLY A 68 -3.26 6.96 -13.53
C GLY A 68 -2.34 5.89 -14.13
N ASN A 69 -1.40 5.39 -13.33
CA ASN A 69 -0.49 4.30 -13.65
C ASN A 69 -0.95 2.93 -13.09
N MET A 70 -2.10 2.86 -12.40
CA MET A 70 -2.54 1.67 -11.66
C MET A 70 -3.71 0.96 -12.31
N GLU A 71 -3.71 -0.35 -12.29
CA GLU A 71 -4.76 -1.22 -12.80
C GLU A 71 -5.78 -1.56 -11.68
N LEU A 72 -6.43 -0.51 -11.13
CA LEU A 72 -7.28 -0.59 -9.95
C LEU A 72 -8.45 -1.59 -10.11
N LYS A 73 -9.05 -1.67 -11.31
CA LYS A 73 -10.17 -2.61 -11.58
C LYS A 73 -9.72 -4.06 -11.46
N ARG A 74 -8.54 -4.36 -12.01
CA ARG A 74 -7.97 -5.71 -11.93
C ARG A 74 -7.58 -6.05 -10.50
N PHE A 75 -6.94 -5.10 -9.78
CA PHE A 75 -6.61 -5.30 -8.37
C PHE A 75 -7.84 -5.59 -7.52
N ARG A 76 -8.92 -4.84 -7.70
CA ARG A 76 -10.19 -5.08 -7.01
C ARG A 76 -10.71 -6.50 -7.29
N ALA A 77 -10.83 -6.88 -8.56
CA ALA A 77 -11.44 -8.15 -8.96
C ALA A 77 -10.55 -9.38 -8.61
N GLU A 78 -9.24 -9.28 -8.77
CA GLU A 78 -8.32 -10.41 -8.56
C GLU A 78 -7.86 -10.55 -7.11
N VAL A 79 -7.86 -9.46 -6.31
CA VAL A 79 -7.33 -9.48 -4.94
C VAL A 79 -8.40 -9.16 -3.91
N LEU A 80 -9.05 -7.98 -3.97
CA LEU A 80 -9.89 -7.53 -2.87
C LEU A 80 -11.18 -8.32 -2.75
N GLU A 81 -11.90 -8.56 -3.85
CA GLU A 81 -13.14 -9.33 -3.85
C GLU A 81 -12.92 -10.75 -3.32
N PRO A 82 -11.99 -11.58 -3.87
CA PRO A 82 -11.79 -12.92 -3.34
C PRO A 82 -11.23 -12.93 -1.91
N ALA A 83 -10.35 -11.97 -1.54
CA ALA A 83 -9.83 -11.90 -0.17
C ALA A 83 -10.92 -11.56 0.84
N SER A 84 -11.86 -10.65 0.51
CA SER A 84 -12.99 -10.29 1.37
C SER A 84 -13.96 -11.46 1.54
N ASP A 85 -14.20 -12.23 0.48
CA ASP A 85 -15.07 -13.39 0.47
C ASP A 85 -14.43 -14.64 1.12
N GLY A 86 -13.17 -14.54 1.54
CA GLY A 86 -12.47 -15.68 2.13
C GLY A 86 -12.08 -16.76 1.15
N GLN A 87 -11.88 -16.38 -0.09
CA GLN A 87 -11.45 -17.28 -1.15
C GLN A 87 -9.94 -17.24 -1.33
N GLU A 88 -9.41 -18.18 -2.08
CA GLU A 88 -8.05 -18.16 -2.58
C GLU A 88 -7.88 -16.99 -3.57
N VAL A 89 -6.75 -16.28 -3.49
CA VAL A 89 -6.43 -15.16 -4.38
C VAL A 89 -5.46 -15.63 -5.47
N LEU A 90 -5.83 -15.38 -6.72
CA LEU A 90 -5.04 -15.71 -7.90
C LEU A 90 -4.82 -14.45 -8.73
N TYR A 91 -3.57 -14.06 -8.95
CA TYR A 91 -3.26 -12.90 -9.78
C TYR A 91 -1.88 -13.00 -10.44
N ARG A 92 -1.64 -12.15 -11.42
CA ARG A 92 -0.36 -12.04 -12.10
C ARG A 92 0.19 -10.61 -11.95
N ALA A 93 1.38 -10.50 -11.37
CA ALA A 93 2.06 -9.22 -11.27
C ALA A 93 2.51 -8.73 -12.66
N PHE A 94 2.38 -7.43 -12.92
CA PHE A 94 2.97 -6.81 -14.10
C PHE A 94 4.38 -6.30 -13.79
N SER A 95 5.39 -6.83 -14.48
CA SER A 95 6.76 -6.36 -14.36
C SER A 95 7.03 -5.19 -15.30
N CYS A 96 7.15 -3.98 -14.76
CA CYS A 96 7.54 -2.81 -15.55
C CYS A 96 8.90 -2.96 -16.25
N PRO A 97 9.96 -3.48 -15.61
CA PRO A 97 11.25 -3.73 -16.28
C PRO A 97 11.15 -4.74 -17.43
N GLN A 98 10.39 -5.83 -17.23
CA GLN A 98 10.23 -6.88 -18.25
C GLN A 98 9.09 -6.59 -19.24
N ARG A 99 8.27 -5.57 -18.98
CA ARG A 99 7.09 -5.15 -19.77
C ARG A 99 6.12 -6.31 -20.07
N ARG A 100 5.94 -7.21 -19.11
CA ARG A 100 5.05 -8.38 -19.23
C ARG A 100 4.46 -8.79 -17.89
N TYR A 101 3.35 -9.51 -17.94
CA TYR A 101 2.84 -10.22 -16.77
C TYR A 101 3.75 -11.39 -16.41
N LEU A 102 3.99 -11.57 -15.11
CA LEU A 102 4.75 -12.68 -14.55
C LEU A 102 3.89 -13.93 -14.41
N GLU A 103 4.45 -15.00 -13.85
CA GLU A 103 3.70 -16.20 -13.50
C GLU A 103 2.60 -15.88 -12.47
N GLU A 104 1.56 -16.71 -12.48
CA GLU A 104 0.45 -16.60 -11.55
C GLU A 104 0.91 -16.82 -10.11
N LYS A 105 0.59 -15.87 -9.25
CA LYS A 105 0.71 -16.03 -7.80
C LYS A 105 -0.59 -16.60 -7.26
N ARG A 106 -0.47 -17.58 -6.35
CA ARG A 106 -1.59 -18.24 -5.69
C ARG A 106 -1.41 -18.12 -4.19
N LEU A 107 -2.34 -17.44 -3.51
CA LEU A 107 -2.33 -17.24 -2.08
C LEU A 107 -3.59 -17.88 -1.46
N PRO A 108 -3.44 -18.83 -0.51
CA PRO A 108 -4.59 -19.46 0.13
C PRO A 108 -5.39 -18.44 0.95
N SER A 109 -6.66 -18.74 1.21
CA SER A 109 -7.48 -17.92 2.10
C SER A 109 -6.86 -17.81 3.48
N LYS A 110 -6.77 -16.57 4.01
CA LYS A 110 -6.41 -16.27 5.40
C LYS A 110 -7.43 -15.32 6.01
N THR A 111 -7.51 -15.29 7.34
CA THR A 111 -8.41 -14.38 8.05
C THR A 111 -7.97 -12.93 8.03
N VAL A 112 -6.69 -12.67 7.81
CA VAL A 112 -6.16 -11.31 7.64
C VAL A 112 -5.46 -11.20 6.30
N SER A 113 -5.77 -10.14 5.58
CA SER A 113 -5.11 -9.75 4.33
C SER A 113 -4.62 -8.31 4.45
N ILE A 114 -3.38 -8.08 4.05
CA ILE A 114 -2.73 -6.77 4.06
C ILE A 114 -2.42 -6.37 2.63
N VAL A 115 -2.82 -5.18 2.26
CA VAL A 115 -2.44 -4.52 0.99
C VAL A 115 -1.48 -3.40 1.32
N GLU A 116 -0.28 -3.42 0.75
CA GLU A 116 0.67 -2.33 0.92
C GLU A 116 1.08 -1.71 -0.41
N GLY A 117 1.34 -0.42 -0.38
CA GLY A 117 1.84 0.35 -1.50
C GLY A 117 1.07 1.65 -1.71
N SER A 118 1.69 2.59 -2.40
CA SER A 118 1.03 3.82 -2.82
C SER A 118 -0.20 3.50 -3.66
N TYR A 119 -1.27 4.26 -3.47
CA TYR A 119 -2.59 4.07 -4.09
C TYR A 119 -3.47 2.96 -3.49
N SER A 120 -3.02 2.23 -2.46
CA SER A 120 -3.82 1.17 -1.84
C SER A 120 -5.14 1.70 -1.24
N GLN A 121 -5.17 2.94 -0.77
CA GLN A 121 -6.38 3.58 -0.21
C GLN A 121 -7.16 4.43 -1.22
N HIS A 122 -6.97 4.18 -2.52
CA HIS A 122 -7.77 4.87 -3.55
C HIS A 122 -9.27 4.69 -3.27
N PRO A 123 -10.12 5.73 -3.39
CA PRO A 123 -11.56 5.65 -3.07
C PRO A 123 -12.30 4.48 -3.71
N PHE A 124 -11.91 4.10 -4.93
CA PHE A 124 -12.46 2.95 -5.64
C PHE A 124 -12.23 1.60 -4.93
N LEU A 125 -11.24 1.52 -4.03
CA LEU A 125 -10.84 0.34 -3.28
C LEU A 125 -11.22 0.46 -1.79
N SER A 126 -11.49 1.66 -1.31
CA SER A 126 -11.54 2.00 0.12
C SER A 126 -12.66 1.27 0.88
N GLU A 127 -13.74 0.88 0.22
CA GLU A 127 -14.86 0.18 0.84
C GLU A 127 -14.51 -1.24 1.34
N PHE A 128 -13.43 -1.84 0.82
CA PHE A 128 -13.00 -3.18 1.22
C PHE A 128 -12.21 -3.19 2.53
N TYR A 129 -11.63 -2.05 2.92
CA TYR A 129 -10.70 -2.03 4.04
C TYR A 129 -11.37 -1.76 5.38
N ASP A 130 -11.03 -2.60 6.33
CA ASP A 130 -11.45 -2.46 7.73
C ASP A 130 -10.53 -1.53 8.52
N ILE A 131 -9.25 -1.46 8.14
CA ILE A 131 -8.23 -0.62 8.75
C ILE A 131 -7.38 0.02 7.64
N LYS A 132 -7.21 1.33 7.72
CA LYS A 132 -6.39 2.12 6.81
C LYS A 132 -5.24 2.77 7.56
N LEU A 133 -4.01 2.35 7.27
CA LEU A 133 -2.78 2.87 7.85
C LEU A 133 -2.07 3.76 6.84
N PHE A 134 -1.71 4.98 7.23
CA PHE A 134 -0.91 5.88 6.40
C PHE A 134 0.50 6.01 6.98
N VAL A 135 1.52 5.71 6.17
CA VAL A 135 2.94 5.73 6.59
C VAL A 135 3.63 6.94 6.00
N THR A 136 4.27 7.73 6.86
CA THR A 136 4.98 8.94 6.46
C THR A 136 6.28 9.12 7.23
N ALA A 137 7.14 10.02 6.76
CA ALA A 137 8.36 10.45 7.44
C ALA A 137 8.65 11.91 7.08
N GLU A 138 9.57 12.55 7.81
CA GLU A 138 10.10 13.85 7.42
C GLU A 138 10.74 13.77 6.03
N LYS A 139 10.58 14.83 5.24
CA LYS A 139 11.04 14.88 3.86
C LYS A 139 12.54 14.53 3.73
N SER A 140 13.36 15.05 4.63
CA SER A 140 14.81 14.77 4.65
C SER A 140 15.12 13.29 4.89
N VAL A 141 14.33 12.60 5.74
CA VAL A 141 14.48 11.17 6.02
C VAL A 141 14.03 10.35 4.80
N GLN A 142 12.91 10.72 4.19
CA GLN A 142 12.42 10.11 2.95
C GLN A 142 13.46 10.19 1.84
N GLU A 143 13.97 11.40 1.57
CA GLU A 143 14.99 11.64 0.55
C GLU A 143 16.26 10.83 0.80
N ALA A 144 16.77 10.83 2.03
CA ALA A 144 17.96 10.07 2.37
C ALA A 144 17.80 8.57 2.12
N ARG A 145 16.64 8.01 2.50
CA ARG A 145 16.32 6.59 2.28
C ARG A 145 16.16 6.25 0.79
N LEU A 146 15.50 7.12 0.03
CA LEU A 146 15.33 6.93 -1.42
C LEU A 146 16.67 7.02 -2.14
N ARG A 147 17.52 8.01 -1.83
CA ARG A 147 18.86 8.13 -2.42
C ARG A 147 19.72 6.88 -2.13
N ALA A 148 19.67 6.37 -0.89
CA ALA A 148 20.42 5.19 -0.51
C ALA A 148 19.92 3.92 -1.21
N ARG A 149 18.61 3.81 -1.49
CA ARG A 149 17.99 2.65 -2.14
C ARG A 149 18.12 2.67 -3.66
N GLU A 150 17.89 3.83 -4.27
CA GLU A 150 17.72 3.98 -5.72
C GLU A 150 18.99 4.45 -6.46
N GLY A 151 19.93 5.06 -5.73
CA GLY A 151 21.17 5.58 -6.33
C GLY A 151 20.86 6.56 -7.47
N ASP A 152 21.39 6.28 -8.66
CA ASP A 152 21.21 7.11 -9.85
C ASP A 152 19.74 7.21 -10.33
N HIS A 153 18.89 6.28 -9.94
CA HIS A 153 17.45 6.28 -10.28
C HIS A 153 16.63 7.23 -9.39
N TYR A 154 17.23 7.82 -8.34
CA TYR A 154 16.52 8.75 -7.44
C TYR A 154 15.88 9.93 -8.18
N LYS A 155 16.50 10.42 -9.26
CA LYS A 155 15.96 11.53 -10.05
C LYS A 155 14.54 11.24 -10.56
N ALA A 156 14.23 10.03 -10.97
CA ALA A 156 12.89 9.66 -11.39
C ALA A 156 11.88 9.71 -10.23
N PHE A 157 12.31 9.40 -8.99
CA PHE A 157 11.46 9.57 -7.80
C PHE A 157 11.17 11.05 -7.55
N GLU A 158 12.16 11.91 -7.60
CA GLU A 158 12.02 13.34 -7.36
C GLU A 158 11.14 14.04 -8.42
N GLU A 159 11.32 13.69 -9.70
CA GLU A 159 10.65 14.38 -10.82
C GLU A 159 9.28 13.80 -11.17
N ILE A 160 9.02 12.52 -10.89
CA ILE A 160 7.80 11.83 -11.35
C ILE A 160 7.03 11.22 -10.19
N TRP A 161 7.62 10.27 -9.45
CA TRP A 161 6.85 9.43 -8.53
C TRP A 161 6.37 10.17 -7.29
N ILE A 162 7.22 11.00 -6.66
CA ILE A 162 6.84 11.82 -5.51
C ILE A 162 5.74 12.82 -5.89
N PRO A 163 5.85 13.61 -6.97
CA PRO A 163 4.77 14.49 -7.42
C PRO A 163 3.43 13.77 -7.66
N MET A 164 3.46 12.59 -8.26
CA MET A 164 2.26 11.78 -8.50
C MET A 164 1.62 11.27 -7.22
N GLU A 165 2.42 10.78 -6.27
CA GLU A 165 1.94 10.36 -4.95
C GLU A 165 1.30 11.54 -4.20
N GLU A 166 1.97 12.70 -4.17
CA GLU A 166 1.46 13.89 -3.49
C GLU A 166 0.19 14.46 -4.17
N LEU A 167 0.08 14.34 -5.50
CA LEU A 167 -1.16 14.66 -6.22
C LEU A 167 -2.31 13.76 -5.73
N TYR A 168 -2.08 12.47 -5.68
CA TYR A 168 -3.05 11.48 -5.21
C TYR A 168 -3.44 11.72 -3.74
N PHE A 169 -2.47 11.89 -2.84
CA PHE A 169 -2.74 12.11 -1.42
C PHE A 169 -3.58 13.37 -1.18
N ARG A 170 -3.27 14.46 -1.88
CA ARG A 170 -4.04 15.72 -1.76
C ARG A 170 -5.42 15.60 -2.38
N HIS A 171 -5.53 15.00 -3.58
CA HIS A 171 -6.80 14.91 -4.31
C HIS A 171 -7.86 14.14 -3.52
N PHE A 172 -7.47 13.06 -2.86
CA PHE A 172 -8.37 12.19 -2.11
C PHE A 172 -8.27 12.35 -0.60
N SER A 173 -7.49 13.30 -0.10
CA SER A 173 -7.26 13.51 1.34
C SER A 173 -6.85 12.21 2.07
N VAL A 174 -6.02 11.39 1.44
CA VAL A 174 -5.71 10.01 1.87
C VAL A 174 -5.18 9.96 3.30
N GLU A 175 -4.25 10.86 3.65
CA GLU A 175 -3.68 10.95 4.99
C GLU A 175 -4.74 11.26 6.04
N ASN A 176 -5.70 12.15 5.74
CA ASN A 176 -6.78 12.54 6.66
C ASN A 176 -7.86 11.46 6.80
N ASN A 177 -8.03 10.62 5.78
CA ASN A 177 -9.02 9.54 5.75
C ASN A 177 -8.46 8.20 6.26
N ALA A 178 -7.20 8.16 6.68
CA ALA A 178 -6.63 6.99 7.32
C ALA A 178 -7.09 6.87 8.78
N ASP A 179 -7.23 5.64 9.27
CA ASP A 179 -7.56 5.38 10.67
C ASP A 179 -6.36 5.66 11.60
N CYS A 180 -5.15 5.48 11.07
CA CYS A 180 -3.92 5.70 11.83
C CYS A 180 -2.80 6.24 10.94
N ILE A 181 -2.08 7.26 11.41
CA ILE A 181 -0.86 7.78 10.80
C ILE A 181 0.36 7.22 11.55
N ILE A 182 1.28 6.65 10.81
CA ILE A 182 2.52 6.08 11.33
C ILE A 182 3.70 6.90 10.83
N ARG A 183 4.43 7.51 11.74
CA ARG A 183 5.64 8.27 11.43
C ARG A 183 6.88 7.40 11.67
N THR A 184 7.74 7.35 10.68
CA THR A 184 8.93 6.49 10.65
C THR A 184 10.23 7.28 10.62
N ASP A 185 10.25 8.46 11.23
CA ASP A 185 11.42 9.36 11.23
C ASP A 185 12.62 8.78 11.97
N THR A 186 12.36 7.84 12.87
CA THR A 186 13.35 7.21 13.74
C THR A 186 13.49 5.71 13.43
N ASP A 187 14.27 5.02 14.25
CA ASP A 187 14.38 3.56 14.21
C ASP A 187 13.00 2.87 14.27
N PRO A 188 12.78 1.78 13.55
CA PRO A 188 11.51 1.03 13.56
C PRO A 188 11.01 0.59 14.93
N SER A 189 11.89 0.51 15.95
CA SER A 189 11.51 0.18 17.32
C SER A 189 10.80 1.34 18.05
N VAL A 190 10.94 2.56 17.54
CA VAL A 190 10.39 3.80 18.14
C VAL A 190 9.48 4.57 17.19
N TRP A 191 8.88 3.91 16.18
CA TRP A 191 7.92 4.55 15.32
C TRP A 191 6.76 5.11 16.14
N THR A 192 6.43 6.37 15.89
CA THR A 192 5.28 7.03 16.52
C THR A 192 4.05 6.83 15.64
N TRP A 193 2.89 6.76 16.26
CA TRP A 193 1.62 6.63 15.57
C TRP A 193 0.57 7.49 16.26
N ARG A 194 -0.44 7.88 15.51
CA ARG A 194 -1.60 8.63 15.98
C ARG A 194 -2.86 8.05 15.33
N THR A 195 -3.81 7.64 16.13
CA THR A 195 -5.18 7.33 15.68
C THR A 195 -5.87 8.63 15.32
N ILE A 196 -6.57 8.66 14.19
CA ILE A 196 -7.35 9.82 13.73
C ILE A 196 -8.82 9.67 14.16
N ILE A 197 -9.29 8.41 14.28
CA ILE A 197 -10.67 8.11 14.70
C ILE A 197 -10.68 7.91 16.21
N GLU A 198 -11.53 8.65 16.90
CA GLU A 198 -11.96 8.39 18.29
C GLU A 198 -13.10 7.39 18.29
#